data_25b3c0a526abcb7cbc541f8d5815916a
#
_entry.id   25b3c0a526abcb7cbc541f8d5815916a
#
_cell.length_a   1.000
_cell.length_b   1.000
_cell.length_c   1.000
_cell.angle_alpha   90.00
_cell.angle_beta   90.00
_cell.angle_gamma   90.00
#
_symmetry.space_group_name_H-M   'P 1'
#
loop_
_entity.id
_entity.type
_entity.pdbx_description
1 polymer ?
#
loop_
_entity_poly.entity_id
_entity_poly.type
_entity_poly.pdbx_seq_one_letter_code
_entity_poly.pdbx_strand_id
1 'polypeptide(L)'
;CVPTILHICGKVDPIVKWMAQTRPDILSLDTKTNPKVVREKCGPDIVLLGGVEVATTLFLKGPDEIRKESEQAIADGIQILAPGCAVGPGTPTKNLLTMLEVAKEH
;
A
#
# COMPACT_ATOMS: atom_id res chain seq x y z
N CYS A 1 24.16 -5.29 6.15
CA CYS A 1 22.71 -5.13 6.34
C CYS A 1 22.02 -4.99 5.00
N VAL A 2 20.80 -5.48 4.93
CA VAL A 2 19.91 -5.28 3.77
C VAL A 2 18.61 -4.67 4.25
N PRO A 3 17.96 -3.78 3.48
CA PRO A 3 16.63 -3.27 3.79
C PRO A 3 15.61 -4.40 3.86
N THR A 4 14.66 -4.29 4.79
CA THR A 4 13.64 -5.31 5.02
C THR A 4 12.24 -4.75 4.80
N ILE A 5 11.36 -5.55 4.18
CA ILE A 5 9.94 -5.22 4.00
C ILE A 5 9.14 -6.32 4.69
N LEU A 6 8.27 -5.93 5.62
CA LEU A 6 7.34 -6.86 6.28
C LEU A 6 5.93 -6.66 5.73
N HIS A 7 5.32 -7.73 5.23
CA HIS A 7 3.94 -7.74 4.76
C HIS A 7 3.13 -8.85 5.44
N ILE A 8 1.96 -8.50 5.92
CA ILE A 8 0.93 -9.43 6.36
C ILE A 8 -0.38 -9.01 5.70
N CYS A 9 -1.02 -9.94 4.98
CA CYS A 9 -2.29 -9.68 4.30
C CYS A 9 -3.43 -9.40 5.28
N GLY A 10 -4.42 -8.65 4.82
CA GLY A 10 -5.65 -8.38 5.57
C GLY A 10 -5.56 -7.19 6.52
N LYS A 11 -6.50 -7.13 7.44
CA LYS A 11 -6.60 -6.05 8.43
C LYS A 11 -5.68 -6.33 9.60
N VAL A 12 -4.52 -5.67 9.62
CA VAL A 12 -3.47 -5.87 10.64
C VAL A 12 -3.44 -4.78 11.72
N ASP A 13 -4.38 -3.84 11.73
CA ASP A 13 -4.49 -2.77 12.72
C ASP A 13 -4.29 -3.25 14.16
N PRO A 14 -4.88 -4.39 14.59
CA PRO A 14 -4.71 -4.88 15.96
C PRO A 14 -3.29 -5.30 16.31
N ILE A 15 -2.49 -5.74 15.33
CA ILE A 15 -1.14 -6.29 15.54
C ILE A 15 -0.02 -5.40 15.04
N VAL A 16 -0.33 -4.26 14.45
CA VAL A 16 0.67 -3.42 13.77
C VAL A 16 1.78 -2.92 14.70
N LYS A 17 1.50 -2.73 15.98
CA LYS A 17 2.51 -2.42 17.00
C LYS A 17 3.59 -3.49 17.09
N TRP A 18 3.20 -4.75 17.10
CA TRP A 18 4.15 -5.88 17.17
C TRP A 18 4.91 -6.03 15.86
N MET A 19 4.25 -5.77 14.72
CA MET A 19 4.96 -5.71 13.44
C MET A 19 6.06 -4.64 13.47
N ALA A 20 5.78 -3.46 14.00
CA ALA A 20 6.76 -2.38 14.14
C ALA A 20 7.92 -2.76 15.09
N GLN A 21 7.66 -3.54 16.13
CA GLN A 21 8.69 -4.00 17.07
C GLN A 21 9.73 -4.93 16.43
N THR A 22 9.42 -5.57 15.32
CA THR A 22 10.40 -6.35 14.55
C THR A 22 11.40 -5.46 13.81
N ARG A 23 11.17 -4.15 13.80
CA ARG A 23 12.02 -3.12 13.18
C ARG A 23 12.26 -3.32 11.67
N PRO A 24 11.21 -3.51 10.87
CA PRO A 24 11.38 -3.48 9.42
C PRO A 24 11.66 -2.03 8.97
N ASP A 25 12.35 -1.89 7.85
CA ASP A 25 12.53 -0.58 7.22
C ASP A 25 11.21 -0.10 6.60
N ILE A 26 10.43 -1.02 6.07
CA ILE A 26 9.17 -0.77 5.38
C ILE A 26 8.07 -1.71 5.89
N LEU A 27 6.90 -1.16 6.19
CA LEU A 27 5.66 -1.93 6.37
C LEU A 27 4.85 -1.89 5.07
N SER A 28 4.64 -3.04 4.46
CA SER A 28 3.78 -3.21 3.29
C SER A 28 2.35 -3.54 3.76
N LEU A 29 1.41 -2.66 3.46
CA LEU A 29 0.05 -2.71 3.98
C LEU A 29 -0.94 -3.20 2.92
N ASP A 30 -1.79 -4.15 3.32
CA ASP A 30 -3.02 -4.45 2.60
C ASP A 30 -3.98 -3.26 2.71
N THR A 31 -4.80 -3.02 1.69
CA THR A 31 -5.80 -1.93 1.68
C THR A 31 -6.87 -2.05 2.75
N LYS A 32 -7.02 -3.21 3.37
CA LYS A 32 -7.88 -3.42 4.55
C LYS A 32 -7.33 -2.78 5.83
N THR A 33 -6.06 -2.37 5.83
CA THR A 33 -5.39 -1.70 6.93
C THR A 33 -5.31 -0.20 6.64
N ASN A 34 -5.72 0.62 7.61
CA ASN A 34 -5.70 2.08 7.43
C ASN A 34 -4.30 2.65 7.70
N PRO A 35 -3.64 3.30 6.71
CA PRO A 35 -2.30 3.86 6.88
C PRO A 35 -2.21 4.90 7.99
N LYS A 36 -3.26 5.69 8.22
CA LYS A 36 -3.29 6.69 9.31
C LYS A 36 -3.21 6.05 10.68
N VAL A 37 -3.95 4.95 10.88
CA VAL A 37 -3.91 4.18 12.14
C VAL A 37 -2.53 3.58 12.35
N VAL A 38 -1.92 3.04 11.28
CA VAL A 38 -0.55 2.52 11.33
C VAL A 38 0.43 3.61 11.74
N ARG A 39 0.34 4.78 11.13
CA ARG A 39 1.21 5.91 11.44
C ARG A 39 1.10 6.35 12.91
N GLU A 40 -0.11 6.43 13.44
CA GLU A 40 -0.35 6.76 14.85
C GLU A 40 0.27 5.74 15.80
N LYS A 41 0.17 4.44 15.48
CA LYS A 41 0.65 3.35 16.33
C LYS A 41 2.15 3.09 16.21
N CYS A 42 2.74 3.32 15.05
CA CYS A 42 4.14 2.95 14.74
C CYS A 42 5.09 4.15 14.73
N GLY A 43 4.58 5.37 14.78
CA GLY A 43 5.42 6.58 14.71
C GLY A 43 5.90 6.92 13.30
N PRO A 44 6.79 7.93 13.16
CA PRO A 44 7.16 8.51 11.86
C PRO A 44 8.28 7.78 11.13
N ASP A 45 9.02 6.87 11.78
CA ASP A 45 10.29 6.37 11.25
C ASP A 45 10.15 5.21 10.26
N ILE A 46 9.05 4.47 10.31
CA ILE A 46 8.79 3.35 9.40
C ILE A 46 8.17 3.86 8.10
N VAL A 47 8.72 3.44 6.97
CA VAL A 47 8.15 3.74 5.65
C VAL A 47 6.93 2.87 5.39
N LEU A 48 5.84 3.46 4.90
CA LEU A 48 4.61 2.76 4.56
C LEU A 48 4.51 2.54 3.04
N LEU A 49 4.34 1.28 2.66
CA LEU A 49 4.17 0.83 1.28
C LEU A 49 2.78 0.22 1.13
N GLY A 50 2.10 0.52 0.03
CA GLY A 50 0.78 -0.01 -0.28
C GLY A 50 0.00 0.90 -1.22
N GLY A 51 -1.30 0.78 -1.28
CA GLY A 51 -2.10 1.75 -2.02
C GLY A 51 -3.39 1.23 -2.62
N VAL A 52 -3.34 0.43 -3.69
CA VAL A 52 -4.51 0.08 -4.48
C VAL A 52 -4.98 -1.34 -4.21
N GLU A 53 -6.28 -1.50 -4.02
CA GLU A 53 -6.91 -2.81 -3.81
C GLU A 53 -6.76 -3.68 -5.07
N VAL A 54 -6.30 -4.91 -4.87
CA VAL A 54 -5.84 -5.76 -5.99
C VAL A 54 -6.95 -6.52 -6.70
N ALA A 55 -7.98 -6.98 -5.97
CA ALA A 55 -9.00 -7.85 -6.53
C ALA A 55 -10.15 -7.09 -7.19
N THR A 56 -10.61 -6.02 -6.57
CA THR A 56 -11.77 -5.25 -7.04
C THR A 56 -11.36 -4.03 -7.86
N THR A 57 -10.37 -3.26 -7.41
CA THR A 57 -9.99 -2.03 -8.09
C THR A 57 -8.99 -2.30 -9.20
N LEU A 58 -7.84 -2.85 -8.88
CA LEU A 58 -6.75 -3.05 -9.84
C LEU A 58 -7.11 -4.07 -10.93
N PHE A 59 -7.86 -5.11 -10.57
CA PHE A 59 -8.25 -6.17 -11.50
C PHE A 59 -9.51 -5.82 -12.31
N LEU A 60 -10.56 -5.28 -11.67
CA LEU A 60 -11.89 -5.15 -12.27
C LEU A 60 -12.24 -3.73 -12.75
N LYS A 61 -11.58 -2.69 -12.21
CA LYS A 61 -11.92 -1.31 -12.54
C LYS A 61 -10.99 -0.71 -13.59
N GLY A 62 -11.21 0.56 -13.91
CA GLY A 62 -10.45 1.29 -14.91
C GLY A 62 -9.46 2.29 -14.33
N PRO A 63 -8.69 2.99 -15.18
CA PRO A 63 -7.66 3.93 -14.77
C PRO A 63 -8.14 5.05 -13.86
N ASP A 64 -9.37 5.55 -14.03
CA ASP A 64 -9.89 6.67 -13.23
C ASP A 64 -10.04 6.29 -11.74
N GLU A 65 -10.59 5.12 -11.46
CA GLU A 65 -10.73 4.63 -10.10
C GLU A 65 -9.36 4.30 -9.46
N ILE A 66 -8.45 3.76 -10.26
CA ILE A 66 -7.09 3.46 -9.81
C ILE A 66 -6.35 4.73 -9.47
N ARG A 67 -6.45 5.76 -10.29
CA ARG A 67 -5.88 7.08 -10.02
C ARG A 67 -6.40 7.64 -8.71
N LYS A 68 -7.72 7.67 -8.56
CA LYS A 68 -8.38 8.17 -7.35
C LYS A 68 -7.93 7.42 -6.09
N GLU A 69 -7.89 6.09 -6.15
CA GLU A 69 -7.46 5.27 -5.00
C GLU A 69 -5.98 5.46 -4.68
N SER A 70 -5.14 5.57 -5.71
CA SER A 70 -3.71 5.85 -5.56
C SER A 70 -3.45 7.22 -4.90
N GLU A 71 -4.12 8.25 -5.36
CA GLU A 71 -4.02 9.60 -4.79
C GLU A 71 -4.51 9.64 -3.35
N GLN A 72 -5.60 8.93 -3.05
CA GLN A 72 -6.11 8.81 -1.68
C GLN A 72 -5.11 8.09 -0.76
N ALA A 73 -4.49 7.01 -1.24
CA ALA A 73 -3.49 6.29 -0.47
C ALA A 73 -2.29 7.18 -0.11
N ILE A 74 -1.80 7.98 -1.07
CA ILE A 74 -0.72 8.95 -0.85
C ILE A 74 -1.16 10.00 0.19
N ALA A 75 -2.37 10.54 0.06
CA ALA A 75 -2.92 11.50 1.02
C ALA A 75 -3.09 10.92 2.43
N ASP A 76 -3.31 9.61 2.53
CA ASP A 76 -3.44 8.89 3.81
C ASP A 76 -2.09 8.49 4.42
N GLY A 77 -0.98 8.77 3.74
CA GLY A 77 0.37 8.62 4.28
C GLY A 77 1.19 7.47 3.70
N ILE A 78 0.75 6.85 2.63
CA ILE A 78 1.57 5.90 1.87
C ILE A 78 2.72 6.65 1.20
N GLN A 79 3.94 6.17 1.41
CA GLN A 79 5.18 6.79 0.90
C GLN A 79 5.76 6.05 -0.30
N ILE A 80 5.45 4.77 -0.44
CA ILE A 80 5.79 3.97 -1.63
C ILE A 80 4.48 3.39 -2.16
N LEU A 81 4.03 3.91 -3.31
CA LEU A 81 2.80 3.44 -3.93
C LEU A 81 3.00 2.06 -4.55
N ALA A 82 2.19 1.11 -4.15
CA ALA A 82 2.23 -0.27 -4.60
C ALA A 82 0.84 -0.90 -4.55
N PRO A 83 0.61 -2.03 -5.23
CA PRO A 83 -0.57 -2.85 -4.97
C PRO A 83 -0.65 -3.28 -3.50
N GLY A 84 -1.85 -3.31 -2.93
CA GLY A 84 -2.04 -3.63 -1.51
C GLY A 84 -1.73 -5.08 -1.13
N CYS A 85 -1.61 -5.97 -2.10
CA CYS A 85 -1.26 -7.37 -1.92
C CYS A 85 -0.77 -7.97 -3.25
N ALA A 86 -0.79 -9.29 -3.40
CA ALA A 86 -0.40 -9.98 -4.63
C ALA A 86 -1.30 -9.62 -5.81
N VAL A 87 -0.70 -9.29 -6.93
CA VAL A 87 -1.40 -8.93 -8.17
C VAL A 87 -1.86 -10.18 -8.91
N GLY A 88 -3.14 -10.24 -9.26
CA GLY A 88 -3.70 -11.35 -10.04
C GLY A 88 -3.12 -11.40 -11.46
N PRO A 89 -2.87 -12.60 -12.03
CA PRO A 89 -2.24 -12.73 -13.35
C PRO A 89 -3.00 -12.06 -14.50
N GLY A 90 -4.32 -11.91 -14.38
CA GLY A 90 -5.18 -11.28 -15.39
C GLY A 90 -5.32 -9.76 -15.23
N THR A 91 -4.61 -9.13 -14.31
CA THR A 91 -4.71 -7.68 -14.10
C THR A 91 -4.27 -6.91 -15.35
N PRO A 92 -5.09 -5.97 -15.85
CA PRO A 92 -4.73 -5.20 -17.03
C PRO A 92 -3.46 -4.36 -16.82
N THR A 93 -2.48 -4.50 -17.70
CA THR A 93 -1.21 -3.76 -17.61
C THR A 93 -1.41 -2.24 -17.54
N LYS A 94 -2.39 -1.70 -18.28
CA LYS A 94 -2.74 -0.27 -18.23
C LYS A 94 -3.06 0.22 -16.83
N ASN A 95 -3.63 -0.64 -15.97
CA ASN A 95 -3.98 -0.32 -14.61
C ASN A 95 -2.72 -0.17 -13.74
N LEU A 96 -1.75 -1.06 -13.92
CA LEU A 96 -0.45 -0.95 -13.25
C LEU A 96 0.32 0.28 -13.72
N LEU A 97 0.27 0.60 -15.02
CA LEU A 97 0.89 1.81 -15.57
C LEU A 97 0.26 3.08 -15.00
N THR A 98 -1.04 3.10 -14.78
CA THR A 98 -1.72 4.24 -14.14
C THR A 98 -1.19 4.49 -12.73
N MET A 99 -0.99 3.44 -11.93
CA MET A 99 -0.35 3.61 -10.62
C MET A 99 1.05 4.24 -10.72
N LEU A 100 1.85 3.78 -11.69
CA LEU A 100 3.19 4.30 -11.92
C LEU A 100 3.17 5.78 -12.34
N GLU A 101 2.22 6.18 -13.16
CA GLU A 101 2.01 7.57 -13.56
C GLU A 101 1.69 8.45 -12.34
N VAL A 102 0.74 8.02 -11.50
CA VAL A 102 0.40 8.75 -10.28
C VAL A 102 1.62 8.90 -9.36
N ALA A 103 2.39 7.84 -9.17
CA ALA A 103 3.60 7.90 -8.34
C ALA A 103 4.62 8.91 -8.88
N LYS A 104 4.77 9.03 -10.19
CA LYS A 104 5.68 9.99 -10.82
C LYS A 104 5.20 11.45 -10.72
N GLU A 105 3.91 11.68 -10.60
CA GLU A 105 3.32 13.02 -10.43
C GLU A 105 3.48 13.56 -9.00
N HIS A 106 3.76 12.69 -8.04
CA HIS A 106 3.95 12.98 -6.62
C HIS A 106 5.37 12.66 -6.17
#